data_09f4ca7655acb9557cfea4f886032116
#
_entry.id   09f4ca7655acb9557cfea4f886032116
#
_cell.length_a   1.000
_cell.length_b   1.000
_cell.length_c   1.000
_cell.angle_alpha   90.00
_cell.angle_beta   90.00
_cell.angle_gamma   90.00
#
_symmetry.space_group_name_H-M   'P 1'
#
loop_
_entity.id
_entity.type
_entity.pdbx_description
1 polymer ?
#
loop_
_entity_poly.entity_id
_entity_poly.type
_entity_poly.pdbx_seq_one_letter_code
_entity_poly.pdbx_strand_id
1 'polypeptide(L)'
;MANGLLVVAIAYIAFRQPFPQAIATNTPQPPNKSAPSDTIPAKGGKTLQLSYEDWVALLRTEAQVIVEKRPNNLAILMGDSLSQWFPPEMLPKNLEWLNQGISGEGSMGLLRRLKVVDRTDPQWILVMIGINDLIRGESEETLVANQLEIVRSLKQSHPNSKIILQSILPHSDEQSTWERRDRLLAIPNPKIQKINQRLQIIAKEQKIYYLDLYPLFANSQGNLKLDFSTDGLHLNPLGYQVWSIALKVFLQLESGDNNS
;
A
#
# COMPACT_ATOMS: atom_id res chain seq x y z
N MET A 1 23.06 0.23 -4.15
CA MET A 1 23.59 0.87 -2.93
C MET A 1 22.68 1.99 -2.39
N ALA A 2 21.82 2.63 -3.20
CA ALA A 2 20.92 3.70 -2.73
C ALA A 2 19.84 3.26 -1.71
N ASN A 3 19.31 2.03 -1.82
CA ASN A 3 18.23 1.57 -0.92
C ASN A 3 18.68 1.35 0.54
N GLY A 4 19.94 0.99 0.79
CA GLY A 4 20.44 0.82 2.16
C GLY A 4 20.58 2.14 2.91
N LEU A 5 20.97 3.21 2.21
CA LEU A 5 21.06 4.57 2.76
C LEU A 5 19.67 5.15 3.05
N LEU A 6 18.67 4.85 2.21
CA LEU A 6 17.28 5.29 2.41
C LEU A 6 16.69 4.68 3.68
N VAL A 7 16.87 3.39 3.92
CA VAL A 7 16.40 2.69 5.14
C VAL A 7 17.02 3.31 6.39
N VAL A 8 18.33 3.60 6.37
CA VAL A 8 19.03 4.23 7.50
C VAL A 8 18.55 5.67 7.73
N ALA A 9 18.33 6.44 6.67
CA ALA A 9 17.84 7.82 6.78
C ALA A 9 16.39 7.86 7.31
N ILE A 10 15.52 6.99 6.84
CA ILE A 10 14.12 6.90 7.32
C ILE A 10 14.07 6.46 8.78
N ALA A 11 14.86 5.46 9.17
CA ALA A 11 14.98 5.05 10.56
C ALA A 11 15.48 6.19 11.45
N TYR A 12 16.51 6.94 11.01
CA TYR A 12 17.07 8.06 11.76
C TYR A 12 16.08 9.23 11.93
N ILE A 13 15.29 9.54 10.90
CA ILE A 13 14.26 10.59 10.95
C ILE A 13 13.08 10.16 11.82
N ALA A 14 12.62 8.91 11.71
CA ALA A 14 11.53 8.40 12.53
C ALA A 14 11.85 8.36 14.03
N PHE A 15 13.12 8.11 14.41
CA PHE A 15 13.55 8.08 15.82
C PHE A 15 13.92 9.45 16.41
N ARG A 16 14.16 10.49 15.60
CA ARG A 16 14.50 11.83 16.09
C ARG A 16 13.34 12.81 16.19
N GLN A 17 12.19 12.53 15.64
CA GLN A 17 11.00 13.35 15.87
C GLN A 17 10.55 13.15 17.31
N PRO A 18 10.43 14.21 18.14
CA PRO A 18 9.82 14.07 19.45
C PRO A 18 8.36 13.62 19.24
N PHE A 19 8.03 12.43 19.73
CA PHE A 19 6.65 11.97 19.77
C PHE A 19 5.82 13.05 20.50
N PRO A 20 4.71 13.52 19.94
CA PRO A 20 3.78 14.30 20.73
C PRO A 20 3.36 13.43 21.90
N GLN A 21 3.73 13.84 23.12
CA GLN A 21 3.28 13.17 24.34
C GLN A 21 1.76 13.12 24.28
N ALA A 22 1.20 11.93 24.19
CA ALA A 22 -0.22 11.74 24.36
C ALA A 22 -0.57 12.23 25.76
N ILE A 23 -1.31 13.33 25.82
CA ILE A 23 -1.95 13.78 27.06
C ILE A 23 -2.86 12.62 27.46
N ALA A 24 -2.53 11.95 28.55
CA ALA A 24 -3.34 10.88 29.13
C ALA A 24 -4.64 11.52 29.62
N THR A 25 -5.64 11.61 28.74
CA THR A 25 -7.01 11.83 29.13
C THR A 25 -7.60 10.45 29.42
N ASN A 26 -7.97 10.21 30.70
CA ASN A 26 -8.75 9.06 31.13
C ASN A 26 -10.13 9.09 30.48
N THR A 27 -10.20 8.66 29.23
CA THR A 27 -11.46 8.37 28.54
C THR A 27 -11.63 6.86 28.54
N PRO A 28 -12.80 6.32 28.90
CA PRO A 28 -13.04 4.88 28.87
C PRO A 28 -12.78 4.36 27.46
N GLN A 29 -11.97 3.32 27.34
CA GLN A 29 -11.65 2.66 26.09
C GLN A 29 -12.96 2.16 25.46
N PRO A 30 -13.30 2.57 24.23
CA PRO A 30 -14.47 2.01 23.56
C PRO A 30 -14.20 0.51 23.28
N PRO A 31 -15.23 -0.32 23.28
CA PRO A 31 -15.10 -1.75 23.05
C PRO A 31 -14.42 -1.99 21.71
N ASN A 32 -13.49 -2.94 21.71
CA ASN A 32 -12.70 -3.43 20.60
C ASN A 32 -13.58 -3.64 19.36
N LYS A 33 -13.60 -2.67 18.44
CA LYS A 33 -14.26 -2.83 17.14
C LYS A 33 -13.25 -3.53 16.23
N SER A 34 -13.58 -4.77 15.87
CA SER A 34 -13.04 -5.46 14.70
C SER A 34 -12.81 -4.50 13.54
N ALA A 35 -11.77 -4.77 12.72
CA ALA A 35 -11.43 -4.02 11.52
C ALA A 35 -12.68 -3.52 10.78
N PRO A 36 -12.68 -2.29 10.24
CA PRO A 36 -13.85 -1.78 9.56
C PRO A 36 -14.26 -2.77 8.47
N SER A 37 -15.45 -3.34 8.60
CA SER A 37 -16.06 -4.05 7.48
C SER A 37 -16.24 -3.02 6.35
N ASP A 38 -16.07 -3.45 5.10
CA ASP A 38 -16.20 -2.61 3.88
C ASP A 38 -17.64 -2.07 3.71
N THR A 39 -18.12 -1.30 4.67
CA THR A 39 -19.52 -0.89 4.76
C THR A 39 -19.63 0.62 4.76
N ILE A 40 -20.35 1.14 3.77
CA ILE A 40 -20.78 2.55 3.74
C ILE A 40 -22.12 2.66 4.45
N PRO A 41 -22.29 3.56 5.46
CA PRO A 41 -23.58 3.76 6.10
C PRO A 41 -24.59 4.31 5.09
N ALA A 42 -25.65 3.55 4.80
CA ALA A 42 -26.78 4.04 4.01
C ALA A 42 -27.69 4.90 4.88
N LYS A 43 -28.30 5.96 4.29
CA LYS A 43 -29.34 6.74 4.92
C LYS A 43 -30.50 5.79 5.29
N GLY A 44 -30.64 5.46 6.58
CA GLY A 44 -31.66 4.52 7.07
C GLY A 44 -31.13 3.34 7.89
N GLY A 45 -29.82 3.34 8.28
CA GLY A 45 -29.28 2.38 9.25
C GLY A 45 -28.99 0.97 8.71
N LYS A 46 -29.11 0.73 7.40
CA LYS A 46 -28.62 -0.50 6.76
C LYS A 46 -27.19 -0.28 6.27
N THR A 47 -26.30 -1.17 6.67
CA THR A 47 -24.92 -1.21 6.17
C THR A 47 -24.93 -1.79 4.76
N LEU A 48 -24.54 -1.01 3.75
CA LEU A 48 -24.40 -1.48 2.38
C LEU A 48 -23.03 -2.18 2.26
N GLN A 49 -23.04 -3.47 2.01
CA GLN A 49 -21.86 -4.18 1.54
C GLN A 49 -21.77 -4.03 0.02
N LEU A 50 -20.74 -3.33 -0.46
CA LEU A 50 -20.46 -3.22 -1.88
C LEU A 50 -19.90 -4.53 -2.42
N SER A 51 -20.38 -4.98 -3.57
CA SER A 51 -19.75 -6.06 -4.32
C SER A 51 -18.40 -5.60 -4.91
N TYR A 52 -17.60 -6.54 -5.40
CA TYR A 52 -16.37 -6.19 -6.11
C TYR A 52 -16.65 -5.31 -7.34
N GLU A 53 -17.71 -5.60 -8.08
CA GLU A 53 -18.13 -4.85 -9.24
C GLU A 53 -18.55 -3.41 -8.87
N ASP A 54 -19.23 -3.24 -7.72
CA ASP A 54 -19.60 -1.93 -7.20
C ASP A 54 -18.36 -1.12 -6.83
N TRP A 55 -17.36 -1.74 -6.19
CA TRP A 55 -16.08 -1.11 -5.91
C TRP A 55 -15.38 -0.66 -7.19
N VAL A 56 -15.28 -1.51 -8.20
CA VAL A 56 -14.68 -1.15 -9.49
C VAL A 56 -15.44 -0.02 -10.17
N ALA A 57 -16.78 -0.01 -10.09
CA ALA A 57 -17.60 1.07 -10.63
C ALA A 57 -17.37 2.40 -9.91
N LEU A 58 -17.26 2.38 -8.57
CA LEU A 58 -16.91 3.55 -7.75
C LEU A 58 -15.55 4.12 -8.16
N LEU A 59 -14.51 3.29 -8.18
CA LEU A 59 -13.15 3.69 -8.55
C LEU A 59 -13.08 4.24 -9.99
N ARG A 60 -13.89 3.72 -10.90
CA ARG A 60 -14.03 4.27 -12.27
C ARG A 60 -14.63 5.67 -12.23
N THR A 61 -15.63 5.92 -11.39
CA THR A 61 -16.24 7.23 -11.24
C THR A 61 -15.23 8.24 -10.67
N GLU A 62 -14.46 7.85 -9.66
CA GLU A 62 -13.40 8.68 -9.10
C GLU A 62 -12.31 9.00 -10.13
N ALA A 63 -11.87 8.00 -10.91
CA ALA A 63 -10.92 8.22 -12.00
C ALA A 63 -11.48 9.16 -13.07
N GLN A 64 -12.78 9.09 -13.39
CA GLN A 64 -13.42 10.00 -14.33
C GLN A 64 -13.43 11.45 -13.82
N VAL A 65 -13.69 11.68 -12.54
CA VAL A 65 -13.57 13.01 -11.91
C VAL A 65 -12.15 13.56 -12.05
N ILE A 66 -11.13 12.73 -11.84
CA ILE A 66 -9.73 13.13 -12.05
C ILE A 66 -9.43 13.46 -13.51
N VAL A 67 -9.97 12.69 -14.48
CA VAL A 67 -9.82 12.98 -15.91
C VAL A 67 -10.43 14.34 -16.27
N GLU A 68 -11.55 14.73 -15.65
CA GLU A 68 -12.19 16.04 -15.86
C GLU A 68 -11.42 17.17 -15.19
N LYS A 69 -10.92 16.93 -13.95
CA LYS A 69 -10.17 17.91 -13.15
C LYS A 69 -8.76 18.19 -13.71
N ARG A 70 -8.10 17.20 -14.31
CA ARG A 70 -6.75 17.25 -14.89
C ARG A 70 -5.69 17.88 -13.97
N PRO A 71 -5.48 17.36 -12.76
CA PRO A 71 -4.46 17.90 -11.88
C PRO A 71 -3.06 17.66 -12.45
N ASN A 72 -2.18 18.67 -12.37
CA ASN A 72 -0.82 18.59 -12.91
C ASN A 72 0.13 17.74 -12.05
N ASN A 73 -0.28 17.41 -10.81
CA ASN A 73 0.54 16.71 -9.82
C ASN A 73 -0.16 15.44 -9.31
N LEU A 74 -0.81 14.71 -10.21
CA LEU A 74 -1.54 13.48 -9.84
C LEU A 74 -0.59 12.36 -9.41
N ALA A 75 -0.93 11.70 -8.31
CA ALA A 75 -0.36 10.42 -7.90
C ALA A 75 -1.48 9.39 -7.72
N ILE A 76 -1.27 8.17 -8.22
CA ILE A 76 -2.21 7.07 -8.07
C ILE A 76 -1.62 6.04 -7.10
N LEU A 77 -2.39 5.64 -6.09
CA LEU A 77 -2.05 4.55 -5.17
C LEU A 77 -2.91 3.35 -5.51
N MET A 78 -2.30 2.25 -5.96
CA MET A 78 -2.96 1.01 -6.38
C MET A 78 -2.60 -0.13 -5.46
N GLY A 79 -3.57 -0.96 -5.09
CA GLY A 79 -3.31 -2.11 -4.23
C GLY A 79 -4.57 -2.69 -3.59
N ASP A 80 -4.38 -3.33 -2.46
CA ASP A 80 -5.42 -4.01 -1.68
C ASP A 80 -5.92 -3.16 -0.49
N SER A 81 -6.35 -3.82 0.60
CA SER A 81 -6.83 -3.15 1.83
C SER A 81 -5.80 -2.20 2.42
N LEU A 82 -4.51 -2.49 2.35
CA LEU A 82 -3.46 -1.61 2.86
C LEU A 82 -3.46 -0.27 2.13
N SER A 83 -3.63 -0.29 0.81
CA SER A 83 -3.75 0.92 0.00
C SER A 83 -5.11 1.60 0.20
N GLN A 84 -6.21 0.85 0.18
CA GLN A 84 -7.57 1.37 0.33
C GLN A 84 -7.75 2.15 1.64
N TRP A 85 -7.20 1.64 2.74
CA TRP A 85 -7.36 2.23 4.07
C TRP A 85 -6.28 3.25 4.41
N PHE A 86 -5.42 3.61 3.46
CA PHE A 86 -4.43 4.66 3.69
C PHE A 86 -5.15 5.97 3.99
N PRO A 87 -4.96 6.59 5.19
CA PRO A 87 -5.65 7.83 5.55
C PRO A 87 -5.24 8.96 4.60
N PRO A 88 -6.19 9.61 3.89
CA PRO A 88 -5.88 10.64 2.90
C PRO A 88 -5.07 11.81 3.48
N GLU A 89 -5.31 12.16 4.74
CA GLU A 89 -4.62 13.23 5.44
C GLU A 89 -3.14 12.93 5.73
N MET A 90 -2.74 11.66 5.67
CA MET A 90 -1.36 11.21 5.85
C MET A 90 -0.59 11.13 4.55
N LEU A 91 -1.26 11.16 3.39
CA LEU A 91 -0.58 11.18 2.09
C LEU A 91 0.20 12.49 1.88
N PRO A 92 1.34 12.49 1.17
CA PRO A 92 2.11 13.69 0.86
C PRO A 92 1.24 14.78 0.22
N LYS A 93 1.18 15.98 0.84
CA LYS A 93 0.22 17.04 0.48
C LYS A 93 0.56 17.81 -0.78
N ASN A 94 1.77 17.64 -1.31
CA ASN A 94 2.22 18.27 -2.55
C ASN A 94 1.73 17.57 -3.82
N LEU A 95 0.98 16.49 -3.67
CA LEU A 95 0.38 15.71 -4.76
C LEU A 95 -1.14 15.63 -4.57
N GLU A 96 -1.85 15.56 -5.69
CA GLU A 96 -3.26 15.15 -5.72
C GLU A 96 -3.32 13.63 -5.77
N TRP A 97 -4.02 13.00 -4.87
CA TRP A 97 -4.04 11.53 -4.76
C TRP A 97 -5.33 10.92 -5.26
N LEU A 98 -5.19 9.92 -6.12
CA LEU A 98 -6.26 9.01 -6.51
C LEU A 98 -5.97 7.65 -5.88
N ASN A 99 -6.72 7.28 -4.85
CA ASN A 99 -6.59 5.96 -4.23
C ASN A 99 -7.44 4.94 -4.99
N GLN A 100 -6.81 3.93 -5.52
CA GLN A 100 -7.39 2.84 -6.30
C GLN A 100 -7.18 1.49 -5.61
N GLY A 101 -7.19 1.45 -4.27
CA GLY A 101 -7.15 0.21 -3.49
C GLY A 101 -8.51 -0.46 -3.42
N ILE A 102 -8.54 -1.81 -3.41
CA ILE A 102 -9.72 -2.62 -3.11
C ILE A 102 -9.36 -3.68 -2.07
N SER A 103 -10.03 -3.66 -0.93
CA SER A 103 -9.80 -4.62 0.15
C SER A 103 -9.93 -6.06 -0.32
N GLY A 104 -8.98 -6.90 0.08
CA GLY A 104 -8.95 -8.30 -0.28
C GLY A 104 -8.51 -8.58 -1.73
N GLU A 105 -8.22 -7.58 -2.56
CA GLU A 105 -7.86 -7.81 -3.95
C GLU A 105 -6.47 -8.48 -4.08
N GLY A 106 -6.34 -9.40 -5.04
CA GLY A 106 -5.07 -9.99 -5.46
C GLY A 106 -4.56 -9.37 -6.77
N SER A 107 -3.33 -9.74 -7.15
CA SER A 107 -2.65 -9.19 -8.33
C SER A 107 -3.42 -9.36 -9.64
N MET A 108 -4.10 -10.51 -9.84
CA MET A 108 -4.93 -10.74 -11.01
C MET A 108 -6.16 -9.82 -11.04
N GLY A 109 -6.77 -9.51 -9.90
CA GLY A 109 -7.88 -8.55 -9.79
C GLY A 109 -7.44 -7.17 -10.24
N LEU A 110 -6.34 -6.67 -9.68
CA LEU A 110 -5.75 -5.39 -10.07
C LEU A 110 -5.42 -5.35 -11.57
N LEU A 111 -4.78 -6.41 -12.11
CA LEU A 111 -4.42 -6.49 -13.52
C LEU A 111 -5.64 -6.33 -14.44
N ARG A 112 -6.76 -6.97 -14.11
CA ARG A 112 -8.01 -6.91 -14.91
C ARG A 112 -8.65 -5.53 -14.96
N ARG A 113 -8.41 -4.68 -13.95
CA ARG A 113 -9.04 -3.37 -13.85
C ARG A 113 -8.12 -2.19 -14.13
N LEU A 114 -6.89 -2.39 -14.57
CA LEU A 114 -5.94 -1.29 -14.85
C LEU A 114 -6.52 -0.24 -15.80
N LYS A 115 -7.35 -0.66 -16.76
CA LYS A 115 -8.03 0.25 -17.71
C LYS A 115 -8.89 1.33 -17.04
N VAL A 116 -9.23 1.18 -15.76
CA VAL A 116 -9.98 2.20 -15.02
C VAL A 116 -9.24 3.53 -14.99
N VAL A 117 -7.91 3.50 -14.99
CA VAL A 117 -7.07 4.71 -14.92
C VAL A 117 -6.42 5.12 -16.23
N ASP A 118 -6.62 4.39 -17.34
CA ASP A 118 -5.93 4.63 -18.64
C ASP A 118 -6.05 6.07 -19.18
N ARG A 119 -7.13 6.78 -18.82
CA ARG A 119 -7.39 8.15 -19.29
C ARG A 119 -6.85 9.23 -18.37
N THR A 120 -6.29 8.86 -17.24
CA THR A 120 -5.64 9.79 -16.31
C THR A 120 -4.20 10.10 -16.78
N ASP A 121 -3.60 11.19 -16.26
CA ASP A 121 -2.23 11.59 -16.58
C ASP A 121 -1.42 11.75 -15.27
N PRO A 122 -1.05 10.65 -14.60
CA PRO A 122 -0.35 10.73 -13.33
C PRO A 122 1.15 10.98 -13.49
N GLN A 123 1.72 11.80 -12.61
CA GLN A 123 3.17 11.86 -12.43
C GLN A 123 3.73 10.60 -11.80
N TRP A 124 2.98 10.03 -10.84
CA TRP A 124 3.40 8.87 -10.06
C TRP A 124 2.32 7.81 -10.01
N ILE A 125 2.72 6.55 -10.17
CA ILE A 125 1.86 5.38 -9.95
C ILE A 125 2.55 4.48 -8.95
N LEU A 126 1.93 4.24 -7.80
CA LEU A 126 2.43 3.41 -6.72
C LEU A 126 1.64 2.12 -6.67
N VAL A 127 2.32 0.98 -6.66
CA VAL A 127 1.68 -0.35 -6.64
C VAL A 127 2.18 -1.14 -5.44
N MET A 128 1.26 -1.56 -4.56
CA MET A 128 1.49 -2.55 -3.51
C MET A 128 0.38 -3.59 -3.54
N ILE A 129 0.66 -4.80 -3.99
CA ILE A 129 -0.31 -5.89 -4.11
C ILE A 129 0.41 -7.23 -3.95
N GLY A 130 -0.28 -8.28 -3.46
CA GLY A 130 0.26 -9.63 -3.50
C GLY A 130 0.07 -10.44 -2.22
N ILE A 131 -0.17 -9.84 -1.07
CA ILE A 131 -0.42 -10.60 0.16
C ILE A 131 -1.69 -11.47 0.04
N ASN A 132 -2.73 -10.97 -0.62
CA ASN A 132 -3.97 -11.71 -0.82
C ASN A 132 -3.85 -12.86 -1.81
N ASP A 133 -2.91 -12.78 -2.77
CA ASP A 133 -2.57 -13.91 -3.64
C ASP A 133 -2.04 -15.07 -2.79
N LEU A 134 -1.09 -14.78 -1.92
CA LEU A 134 -0.48 -15.76 -1.03
C LEU A 134 -1.50 -16.35 -0.04
N ILE A 135 -2.36 -15.51 0.53
CA ILE A 135 -3.46 -15.93 1.44
C ILE A 135 -4.44 -16.87 0.74
N ARG A 136 -4.64 -16.74 -0.56
CA ARG A 136 -5.49 -17.63 -1.38
C ARG A 136 -4.75 -18.86 -1.88
N GLY A 137 -3.45 -18.96 -1.65
CA GLY A 137 -2.63 -20.10 -2.08
C GLY A 137 -2.16 -20.01 -3.52
N GLU A 138 -2.17 -18.83 -4.13
CA GLU A 138 -1.58 -18.62 -5.45
C GLU A 138 -0.07 -18.90 -5.42
N SER A 139 0.46 -19.38 -6.54
CA SER A 139 1.89 -19.66 -6.65
C SER A 139 2.72 -18.37 -6.70
N GLU A 140 3.98 -18.43 -6.25
CA GLU A 140 4.93 -17.33 -6.37
C GLU A 140 5.12 -16.92 -7.83
N GLU A 141 5.14 -17.90 -8.73
CA GLU A 141 5.31 -17.71 -10.17
C GLU A 141 4.16 -16.90 -10.75
N THR A 142 2.91 -17.27 -10.42
CA THR A 142 1.70 -16.54 -10.84
C THR A 142 1.71 -15.11 -10.33
N LEU A 143 1.98 -14.92 -9.03
CA LEU A 143 2.05 -13.58 -8.44
C LEU A 143 3.10 -12.71 -9.13
N VAL A 144 4.32 -13.22 -9.30
CA VAL A 144 5.42 -12.47 -9.93
C VAL A 144 5.14 -12.18 -11.41
N ALA A 145 4.53 -13.13 -12.13
CA ALA A 145 4.12 -12.91 -13.51
C ALA A 145 3.05 -11.81 -13.62
N ASN A 146 2.03 -11.82 -12.74
CA ASN A 146 1.01 -10.79 -12.69
C ASN A 146 1.62 -9.41 -12.37
N GLN A 147 2.56 -9.32 -11.43
CA GLN A 147 3.27 -8.08 -11.11
C GLN A 147 4.03 -7.52 -12.31
N LEU A 148 4.74 -8.37 -13.05
CA LEU A 148 5.42 -7.98 -14.28
C LEU A 148 4.43 -7.44 -15.32
N GLU A 149 3.30 -8.11 -15.48
CA GLU A 149 2.28 -7.68 -16.45
C GLU A 149 1.58 -6.39 -16.04
N ILE A 150 1.31 -6.19 -14.74
CA ILE A 150 0.82 -4.91 -14.20
C ILE A 150 1.80 -3.79 -14.57
N VAL A 151 3.10 -3.98 -14.30
CA VAL A 151 4.12 -2.97 -14.60
C VAL A 151 4.18 -2.67 -16.11
N ARG A 152 4.16 -3.70 -16.97
CA ARG A 152 4.18 -3.54 -18.43
C ARG A 152 2.96 -2.77 -18.93
N SER A 153 1.76 -3.14 -18.46
CA SER A 153 0.53 -2.49 -18.84
C SER A 153 0.51 -1.01 -18.43
N LEU A 154 0.95 -0.71 -17.19
CA LEU A 154 1.05 0.67 -16.71
C LEU A 154 2.06 1.49 -17.50
N LYS A 155 3.21 0.92 -17.86
CA LYS A 155 4.20 1.61 -18.73
C LYS A 155 3.67 1.89 -20.13
N GLN A 156 2.83 1.00 -20.64
CA GLN A 156 2.24 1.17 -21.95
C GLN A 156 1.16 2.27 -21.94
N SER A 157 0.28 2.26 -20.94
CA SER A 157 -0.81 3.25 -20.84
C SER A 157 -0.34 4.61 -20.32
N HIS A 158 0.74 4.64 -19.52
CA HIS A 158 1.28 5.85 -18.88
C HIS A 158 2.79 6.01 -19.12
N PRO A 159 3.25 6.22 -20.36
CA PRO A 159 4.68 6.19 -20.72
C PRO A 159 5.50 7.31 -20.05
N ASN A 160 4.87 8.39 -19.63
CA ASN A 160 5.52 9.52 -18.96
C ASN A 160 5.49 9.43 -17.43
N SER A 161 4.77 8.48 -16.88
CA SER A 161 4.62 8.35 -15.43
C SER A 161 5.80 7.64 -14.78
N LYS A 162 6.16 8.07 -13.59
CA LYS A 162 7.11 7.38 -12.73
C LYS A 162 6.37 6.28 -11.95
N ILE A 163 6.69 5.02 -12.21
CA ILE A 163 6.06 3.87 -11.56
C ILE A 163 6.93 3.43 -10.40
N ILE A 164 6.32 3.24 -9.21
CA ILE A 164 6.96 2.73 -8.00
C ILE A 164 6.32 1.40 -7.64
N LEU A 165 7.07 0.32 -7.78
CA LEU A 165 6.68 -0.98 -7.24
C LEU A 165 7.13 -1.03 -5.78
N GLN A 166 6.20 -1.29 -4.86
CA GLN A 166 6.46 -1.35 -3.42
C GLN A 166 6.55 -2.82 -2.98
N SER A 167 7.38 -3.09 -1.97
CA SER A 167 7.47 -4.42 -1.37
C SER A 167 6.16 -4.82 -0.70
N ILE A 168 5.83 -6.11 -0.72
CA ILE A 168 4.79 -6.70 0.12
C ILE A 168 5.27 -6.65 1.56
N LEU A 169 4.43 -6.19 2.49
CA LEU A 169 4.76 -6.09 3.91
C LEU A 169 4.77 -7.47 4.59
N PRO A 170 5.52 -7.62 5.71
CA PRO A 170 5.41 -8.82 6.55
C PRO A 170 4.06 -8.89 7.25
N HIS A 171 3.71 -10.06 7.78
CA HIS A 171 2.66 -10.23 8.79
C HIS A 171 3.25 -10.61 10.15
N SER A 172 2.45 -10.52 11.23
CA SER A 172 2.95 -10.72 12.60
C SER A 172 3.04 -12.18 13.04
N ASP A 173 2.87 -13.13 12.11
CA ASP A 173 3.01 -14.56 12.36
C ASP A 173 2.07 -15.04 13.48
N GLU A 174 2.55 -15.82 14.45
CA GLU A 174 1.73 -16.37 15.54
C GLU A 174 1.02 -15.30 16.40
N GLN A 175 1.50 -14.08 16.39
CA GLN A 175 0.92 -12.96 17.13
C GLN A 175 -0.24 -12.28 16.40
N SER A 176 -0.60 -12.74 15.18
CA SER A 176 -1.75 -12.22 14.45
C SER A 176 -3.06 -12.56 15.16
N THR A 177 -3.95 -11.58 15.23
CA THR A 177 -5.34 -11.71 15.68
C THR A 177 -6.32 -11.63 14.52
N TRP A 178 -5.82 -11.54 13.28
CA TRP A 178 -6.64 -11.53 12.08
C TRP A 178 -7.53 -12.79 12.00
N GLU A 179 -8.78 -12.65 11.58
CA GLU A 179 -9.78 -13.71 11.60
C GLU A 179 -9.41 -15.01 10.85
N ARG A 180 -8.52 -14.89 9.84
CA ARG A 180 -8.00 -16.00 9.05
C ARG A 180 -6.52 -16.25 9.31
N ARG A 181 -6.11 -16.11 10.56
CA ARG A 181 -4.72 -16.25 11.04
C ARG A 181 -4.03 -17.51 10.48
N ASP A 182 -4.73 -18.66 10.44
CA ASP A 182 -4.14 -19.91 9.95
C ASP A 182 -3.63 -19.82 8.52
N ARG A 183 -4.27 -18.99 7.67
CA ARG A 183 -3.80 -18.73 6.32
C ARG A 183 -2.54 -17.88 6.28
N LEU A 184 -2.37 -16.95 7.21
CA LEU A 184 -1.13 -16.18 7.36
C LEU A 184 0.01 -17.09 7.81
N LEU A 185 -0.23 -17.97 8.78
CA LEU A 185 0.78 -18.91 9.28
C LEU A 185 1.27 -19.89 8.21
N ALA A 186 0.45 -20.15 7.19
CA ALA A 186 0.85 -20.93 6.03
C ALA A 186 1.81 -20.21 5.08
N ILE A 187 2.06 -18.91 5.31
CA ILE A 187 2.91 -18.05 4.46
C ILE A 187 4.10 -17.56 5.28
N PRO A 188 5.22 -18.28 5.36
CA PRO A 188 6.38 -17.81 6.11
C PRO A 188 6.87 -16.45 5.58
N ASN A 189 7.17 -15.50 6.48
CA ASN A 189 7.70 -14.19 6.10
C ASN A 189 8.98 -14.26 5.24
N PRO A 190 9.89 -15.23 5.38
CA PRO A 190 10.99 -15.44 4.43
C PRO A 190 10.54 -15.69 2.98
N LYS A 191 9.35 -16.29 2.78
CA LYS A 191 8.76 -16.43 1.44
C LYS A 191 8.39 -15.08 0.85
N ILE A 192 7.80 -14.19 1.66
CA ILE A 192 7.49 -12.80 1.24
C ILE A 192 8.77 -12.05 0.88
N GLN A 193 9.83 -12.18 1.67
CA GLN A 193 11.13 -11.56 1.37
C GLN A 193 11.70 -12.03 0.03
N LYS A 194 11.64 -13.35 -0.25
CA LYS A 194 12.09 -13.91 -1.52
C LYS A 194 11.28 -13.36 -2.70
N ILE A 195 9.97 -13.21 -2.56
CA ILE A 195 9.12 -12.58 -3.57
C ILE A 195 9.52 -11.12 -3.75
N ASN A 196 9.73 -10.37 -2.68
CA ASN A 196 10.16 -8.97 -2.74
C ASN A 196 11.50 -8.80 -3.48
N GLN A 197 12.44 -9.73 -3.32
CA GLN A 197 13.68 -9.75 -4.12
C GLN A 197 13.38 -9.89 -5.62
N ARG A 198 12.42 -10.75 -5.98
CA ARG A 198 12.00 -10.91 -7.40
C ARG A 198 11.30 -9.64 -7.91
N LEU A 199 10.48 -8.97 -7.08
CA LEU A 199 9.87 -7.68 -7.44
C LEU A 199 10.91 -6.59 -7.65
N GLN A 200 11.97 -6.56 -6.85
CA GLN A 200 13.10 -5.64 -7.03
C GLN A 200 13.83 -5.90 -8.35
N ILE A 201 13.99 -7.16 -8.74
CA ILE A 201 14.58 -7.52 -10.06
C ILE A 201 13.67 -7.02 -11.18
N ILE A 202 12.35 -7.24 -11.11
CA ILE A 202 11.38 -6.71 -12.08
C ILE A 202 11.53 -5.19 -12.20
N ALA A 203 11.56 -4.47 -11.08
CA ALA A 203 11.69 -3.02 -11.11
C ALA A 203 12.98 -2.57 -11.82
N LYS A 204 14.11 -3.23 -11.54
CA LYS A 204 15.38 -2.96 -12.21
C LYS A 204 15.32 -3.24 -13.72
N GLU A 205 14.81 -4.41 -14.13
CA GLU A 205 14.71 -4.81 -15.54
C GLU A 205 13.74 -3.92 -16.33
N GLN A 206 12.62 -3.56 -15.70
CA GLN A 206 11.62 -2.67 -16.29
C GLN A 206 12.00 -1.19 -16.21
N LYS A 207 13.12 -0.82 -15.55
CA LYS A 207 13.61 0.55 -15.35
C LYS A 207 12.54 1.42 -14.69
N ILE A 208 11.92 0.90 -13.65
CA ILE A 208 10.99 1.60 -12.75
C ILE A 208 11.58 1.68 -11.35
N TYR A 209 10.95 2.44 -10.48
CA TYR A 209 11.37 2.56 -9.09
C TYR A 209 10.93 1.36 -8.25
N TYR A 210 11.72 1.05 -7.23
CA TYR A 210 11.37 0.08 -6.19
C TYR A 210 11.49 0.71 -4.82
N LEU A 211 10.41 0.70 -4.04
CA LEU A 211 10.40 1.16 -2.66
C LEU A 211 10.29 -0.05 -1.73
N ASP A 212 11.41 -0.39 -1.07
CA ASP A 212 11.44 -1.46 -0.10
C ASP A 212 10.94 -0.98 1.27
N LEU A 213 9.68 -1.23 1.54
CA LEU A 213 9.04 -0.93 2.82
C LEU A 213 9.22 -2.05 3.86
N TYR A 214 9.47 -3.29 3.40
CA TYR A 214 9.53 -4.47 4.27
C TYR A 214 10.43 -4.26 5.51
N PRO A 215 11.67 -3.77 5.39
CA PRO A 215 12.57 -3.61 6.54
C PRO A 215 12.08 -2.58 7.57
N LEU A 216 11.26 -1.60 7.16
CA LEU A 216 10.71 -0.60 8.07
C LEU A 216 9.67 -1.21 9.02
N PHE A 217 8.94 -2.21 8.53
CA PHE A 217 7.84 -2.86 9.23
C PHE A 217 8.27 -4.14 9.96
N ALA A 218 9.35 -4.78 9.52
CA ALA A 218 9.85 -6.02 10.11
C ALA A 218 10.58 -5.79 11.44
N ASN A 219 10.33 -6.67 12.42
CA ASN A 219 11.13 -6.81 13.62
C ASN A 219 12.42 -7.63 13.33
N SER A 220 13.23 -7.91 14.35
CA SER A 220 14.47 -8.70 14.21
C SER A 220 14.26 -10.13 13.73
N GLN A 221 13.04 -10.66 13.83
CA GLN A 221 12.65 -12.00 13.35
C GLN A 221 12.05 -11.96 11.95
N GLY A 222 11.90 -10.77 11.34
CA GLY A 222 11.29 -10.58 10.02
C GLY A 222 9.77 -10.49 10.05
N ASN A 223 9.13 -10.47 11.22
CA ASN A 223 7.69 -10.39 11.39
C ASN A 223 7.23 -8.93 11.53
N LEU A 224 6.00 -8.63 11.14
CA LEU A 224 5.39 -7.30 11.30
C LEU A 224 5.41 -6.90 12.78
N LYS A 225 5.95 -5.71 13.06
CA LYS A 225 5.92 -5.11 14.39
C LYS A 225 4.47 -4.87 14.82
N LEU A 226 4.08 -5.39 15.96
CA LEU A 226 2.72 -5.23 16.50
C LEU A 226 2.35 -3.76 16.74
N ASP A 227 3.32 -2.93 17.10
CA ASP A 227 3.12 -1.48 17.28
C ASP A 227 2.64 -0.78 16.01
N PHE A 228 2.81 -1.40 14.83
CA PHE A 228 2.41 -0.85 13.54
C PHE A 228 1.13 -1.50 12.98
N SER A 229 0.55 -2.45 13.71
CA SER A 229 -0.56 -3.26 13.21
C SER A 229 -1.79 -3.21 14.12
N THR A 230 -2.97 -3.41 13.52
CA THR A 230 -4.24 -3.60 14.23
C THR A 230 -4.51 -5.05 14.58
N ASP A 231 -4.15 -5.97 13.69
CA ASP A 231 -4.52 -7.39 13.76
C ASP A 231 -3.39 -8.35 13.32
N GLY A 232 -2.21 -7.80 13.02
CA GLY A 232 -1.07 -8.58 12.55
C GLY A 232 -0.96 -8.71 11.03
N LEU A 233 -1.90 -8.12 10.29
CA LEU A 233 -1.89 -7.98 8.82
C LEU A 233 -2.06 -6.53 8.39
N HIS A 234 -3.05 -5.85 8.93
CA HIS A 234 -3.39 -4.48 8.57
C HIS A 234 -2.65 -3.47 9.45
N LEU A 235 -2.38 -2.29 8.89
CA LEU A 235 -1.69 -1.22 9.59
C LEU A 235 -2.63 -0.45 10.52
N ASN A 236 -2.09 0.01 11.64
CA ASN A 236 -2.70 1.00 12.49
C ASN A 236 -2.22 2.43 12.09
N PRO A 237 -2.70 3.50 12.72
CA PRO A 237 -2.28 4.87 12.39
C PRO A 237 -0.77 5.09 12.45
N LEU A 238 -0.05 4.44 13.38
CA LEU A 238 1.41 4.54 13.47
C LEU A 238 2.09 3.85 12.29
N GLY A 239 1.60 2.69 11.86
CA GLY A 239 2.07 1.99 10.67
C GLY A 239 1.88 2.83 9.40
N TYR A 240 0.72 3.47 9.24
CA TYR A 240 0.48 4.39 8.12
C TYR A 240 1.37 5.63 8.18
N GLN A 241 1.69 6.13 9.38
CA GLN A 241 2.65 7.23 9.54
C GLN A 241 4.05 6.83 9.05
N VAL A 242 4.52 5.63 9.37
CA VAL A 242 5.80 5.10 8.86
C VAL A 242 5.79 5.02 7.33
N TRP A 243 4.72 4.49 6.73
CA TRP A 243 4.58 4.43 5.28
C TRP A 243 4.53 5.81 4.64
N SER A 244 3.77 6.74 5.22
CA SER A 244 3.71 8.14 4.78
C SER A 244 5.08 8.81 4.75
N ILE A 245 5.87 8.66 5.83
CA ILE A 245 7.23 9.22 5.91
C ILE A 245 8.13 8.59 4.83
N ALA A 246 8.06 7.27 4.65
CA ALA A 246 8.82 6.57 3.62
C ALA A 246 8.50 7.09 2.21
N LEU A 247 7.20 7.24 1.90
CA LEU A 247 6.75 7.82 0.63
C LEU A 247 7.24 9.26 0.44
N LYS A 248 7.09 10.09 1.47
CA LYS A 248 7.50 11.50 1.40
C LYS A 248 9.00 11.63 1.11
N VAL A 249 9.83 10.91 1.85
CA VAL A 249 11.29 10.93 1.66
C VAL A 249 11.66 10.41 0.27
N PHE A 250 11.06 9.29 -0.15
CA PHE A 250 11.33 8.69 -1.45
C PHE A 250 10.97 9.65 -2.60
N LEU A 251 9.76 10.21 -2.58
CA LEU A 251 9.29 11.12 -3.61
C LEU A 251 10.13 12.41 -3.67
N GLN A 252 10.59 12.95 -2.54
CA GLN A 252 11.49 14.10 -2.51
C GLN A 252 12.84 13.80 -3.17
N LEU A 253 13.45 12.65 -2.85
CA LEU A 253 14.73 12.24 -3.44
C LEU A 253 14.64 12.04 -4.96
N GLU A 254 13.55 11.46 -5.45
CA GLU A 254 13.37 11.12 -6.87
C GLU A 254 12.76 12.26 -7.71
N SER A 255 12.21 13.29 -7.07
CA SER A 255 11.76 14.50 -7.75
C SER A 255 12.89 15.48 -8.07
N GLY A 256 14.10 15.26 -7.50
CA GLY A 256 15.24 16.19 -7.68
C GLY A 256 15.08 17.50 -6.92
N ASP A 257 14.11 17.61 -6.02
CA ASP A 257 13.92 18.77 -5.15
C ASP A 257 14.99 18.80 -4.03
N ASN A 258 16.26 18.78 -4.43
CA ASN A 258 17.38 19.18 -3.57
C ASN A 258 17.47 20.72 -3.50
N ASN A 259 16.36 21.38 -3.22
CA ASN A 259 16.35 22.78 -2.82
C ASN A 259 16.33 22.85 -1.29
N SER A 260 17.50 22.77 -0.71
CA SER A 260 17.79 23.27 0.63
C SER A 260 18.45 24.64 0.54
#